data_a8109432e0ddb657a2aa2b9eb55874d7
#
_entry.id   a8109432e0ddb657a2aa2b9eb55874d7
#
_cell.length_a   1.000
_cell.length_b   1.000
_cell.length_c   1.000
_cell.angle_alpha   90.00
_cell.angle_beta   90.00
_cell.angle_gamma   90.00
#
_symmetry.space_group_name_H-M   'P 1'
#
loop_
_entity.id
_entity.type
_entity.pdbx_description
1 polymer ?
#
loop_
_entity_poly.entity_id
_entity_poly.type
_entity_poly.pdbx_seq_one_letter_code
_entity_poly.pdbx_strand_id
1 'polypeptide(L)'
;MAETYYKPCSEFDRCNELIEKYWNTKQFEKCFEGHMELAEKGYPLAECQVGYFFYDGIGVEKDADKAFYWTQRAAEHGDRDGQFNLAYFYEEGIGTPVNMEKAKHWYKKAAEQNHDLAIQKCQDLNLGMNTAQG
;
A
#
# COMPACT_ATOMS: atom_id res chain seq x y z
N MET A 1 14.88 1.32 16.46
CA MET A 1 13.93 1.33 16.61
C MET A 1 12.97 1.51 15.61
N ALA A 2 12.01 1.57 15.81
CA ALA A 2 10.96 1.46 14.90
C ALA A 2 10.78 2.52 13.93
N GLU A 3 11.67 3.40 13.88
CA GLU A 3 11.50 4.48 12.98
C GLU A 3 11.88 4.19 11.61
N THR A 4 12.11 2.94 11.29
CA THR A 4 12.54 2.61 9.96
C THR A 4 11.47 2.79 8.92
N TYR A 5 10.26 3.09 9.32
CA TYR A 5 9.22 3.22 8.35
C TYR A 5 8.31 4.36 8.76
N TYR A 6 7.28 4.55 7.95
CA TYR A 6 6.31 5.58 8.13
C TYR A 6 5.75 5.60 9.54
N LYS A 7 5.60 6.76 10.11
CA LYS A 7 4.93 6.91 11.39
C LYS A 7 3.94 8.05 11.30
N PRO A 8 2.93 8.05 12.15
CA PRO A 8 1.91 9.07 12.10
C PRO A 8 2.50 10.45 12.26
N CYS A 9 2.08 11.35 11.40
CA CYS A 9 2.52 12.73 11.43
C CYS A 9 1.49 13.53 10.68
N SER A 10 1.85 14.71 10.25
CA SER A 10 0.87 15.59 9.63
C SER A 10 0.23 14.99 8.38
N GLU A 11 1.01 14.26 7.57
CA GLU A 11 0.42 13.68 6.38
C GLU A 11 -0.57 12.59 6.73
N PHE A 12 -0.34 11.85 7.81
CA PHE A 12 -1.29 10.85 8.26
C PHE A 12 -2.59 11.52 8.67
N ASP A 13 -2.48 12.60 9.44
CA ASP A 13 -3.67 13.35 9.87
C ASP A 13 -4.40 13.91 8.67
N ARG A 14 -3.67 14.42 7.69
CA ARG A 14 -4.29 14.96 6.49
C ARG A 14 -5.05 13.88 5.73
N CYS A 15 -4.48 12.69 5.64
CA CYS A 15 -5.18 11.60 4.98
C CYS A 15 -6.48 11.26 5.70
N ASN A 16 -6.45 11.24 7.03
CA ASN A 16 -7.66 10.99 7.80
C ASN A 16 -8.71 12.07 7.58
N GLU A 17 -8.27 13.32 7.54
CA GLU A 17 -9.18 14.43 7.27
C GLU A 17 -9.85 14.27 5.92
N LEU A 18 -9.08 13.86 4.91
CA LEU A 18 -9.63 13.68 3.58
C LEU A 18 -10.66 12.56 3.56
N ILE A 19 -10.38 11.48 4.28
CA ILE A 19 -11.31 10.38 4.39
C ILE A 19 -12.60 10.83 5.06
N GLU A 20 -12.49 11.52 6.18
CA GLU A 20 -13.68 11.95 6.91
C GLU A 20 -14.49 12.94 6.10
N LYS A 21 -13.80 13.86 5.43
CA LYS A 21 -14.49 14.92 4.73
C LYS A 21 -15.08 14.47 3.40
N TYR A 22 -14.31 13.70 2.66
CA TYR A 22 -14.71 13.38 1.29
C TYR A 22 -15.14 11.95 1.07
N TRP A 23 -14.49 10.99 1.71
CA TRP A 23 -14.87 9.60 1.54
C TRP A 23 -16.22 9.32 2.16
N ASN A 24 -16.38 9.76 3.42
CA ASN A 24 -17.63 9.49 4.14
C ASN A 24 -18.80 10.21 3.55
N THR A 25 -18.57 11.28 2.81
CA THR A 25 -19.65 12.00 2.13
C THR A 25 -19.75 11.63 0.67
N LYS A 26 -19.04 10.58 0.27
CA LYS A 26 -19.06 10.03 -1.09
C LYS A 26 -18.59 11.01 -2.16
N GLN A 27 -17.70 11.91 -1.79
CA GLN A 27 -17.07 12.83 -2.74
C GLN A 27 -15.73 12.24 -3.15
N PHE A 28 -15.77 11.10 -3.85
CA PHE A 28 -14.56 10.32 -4.10
C PHE A 28 -13.53 11.02 -4.98
N GLU A 29 -13.99 11.84 -5.92
CA GLU A 29 -13.05 12.55 -6.77
C GLU A 29 -12.20 13.53 -5.96
N LYS A 30 -12.84 14.23 -5.03
CA LYS A 30 -12.11 15.17 -4.17
C LYS A 30 -11.18 14.44 -3.22
N CYS A 31 -11.63 13.28 -2.73
CA CYS A 31 -10.78 12.46 -1.88
C CYS A 31 -9.54 12.02 -2.63
N PHE A 32 -9.72 11.57 -3.88
CA PHE A 32 -8.60 11.18 -4.73
C PHE A 32 -7.65 12.36 -4.97
N GLU A 33 -8.20 13.51 -5.33
CA GLU A 33 -7.35 14.67 -5.63
C GLU A 33 -6.51 15.08 -4.44
N GLY A 34 -7.10 15.07 -3.24
CA GLY A 34 -6.36 15.42 -2.04
C GLY A 34 -5.24 14.45 -1.74
N HIS A 35 -5.52 13.16 -1.87
CA HIS A 35 -4.48 12.16 -1.65
C HIS A 35 -3.40 12.24 -2.73
N MET A 36 -3.79 12.57 -3.96
CA MET A 36 -2.81 12.69 -5.03
C MET A 36 -1.82 13.82 -4.77
N GLU A 37 -2.30 14.94 -4.22
CA GLU A 37 -1.40 16.01 -3.84
C GLU A 37 -0.36 15.55 -2.85
N LEU A 38 -0.80 14.81 -1.84
CA LEU A 38 0.12 14.31 -0.82
C LEU A 38 1.05 13.25 -1.40
N ALA A 39 0.53 12.41 -2.28
CA ALA A 39 1.34 11.37 -2.89
C ALA A 39 2.45 11.97 -3.75
N GLU A 40 2.14 13.04 -4.46
CA GLU A 40 3.15 13.70 -5.28
C GLU A 40 4.25 14.32 -4.44
N LYS A 41 3.97 14.60 -3.18
CA LYS A 41 4.97 15.08 -2.25
C LYS A 41 5.78 13.95 -1.63
N GLY A 42 5.41 12.70 -1.93
CA GLY A 42 6.18 11.55 -1.48
C GLY A 42 5.76 10.95 -0.16
N TYR A 43 4.58 11.25 0.34
CA TYR A 43 4.12 10.69 1.61
C TYR A 43 3.62 9.26 1.39
N PRO A 44 4.24 8.27 2.04
CA PRO A 44 3.95 6.86 1.72
C PRO A 44 2.49 6.45 1.93
N LEU A 45 1.85 6.94 2.98
CA LEU A 45 0.46 6.59 3.20
C LEU A 45 -0.42 7.06 2.05
N ALA A 46 -0.17 8.30 1.59
CA ALA A 46 -0.94 8.85 0.48
C ALA A 46 -0.64 8.09 -0.82
N GLU A 47 0.61 7.71 -1.03
CA GLU A 47 0.96 6.93 -2.21
C GLU A 47 0.22 5.60 -2.22
N CYS A 48 0.12 4.96 -1.06
CA CYS A 48 -0.61 3.70 -0.96
C CYS A 48 -2.09 3.90 -1.26
N GLN A 49 -2.69 4.97 -0.73
CA GLN A 49 -4.09 5.26 -0.98
C GLN A 49 -4.35 5.54 -2.45
N VAL A 50 -3.47 6.31 -3.10
CA VAL A 50 -3.62 6.61 -4.52
C VAL A 50 -3.54 5.32 -5.34
N GLY A 51 -2.61 4.43 -4.99
CA GLY A 51 -2.52 3.15 -5.66
C GLY A 51 -3.83 2.38 -5.56
N TYR A 52 -4.43 2.38 -4.38
CA TYR A 52 -5.71 1.70 -4.17
C TYR A 52 -6.82 2.35 -5.00
N PHE A 53 -6.85 3.67 -5.06
CA PHE A 53 -7.88 4.37 -5.83
C PHE A 53 -7.80 4.00 -7.30
N PHE A 54 -6.59 3.93 -7.87
CA PHE A 54 -6.45 3.49 -9.26
C PHE A 54 -6.80 2.01 -9.43
N TYR A 55 -6.47 1.20 -8.44
CA TYR A 55 -6.75 -0.24 -8.54
C TYR A 55 -8.26 -0.49 -8.58
N ASP A 56 -9.01 0.19 -7.74
CA ASP A 56 -10.43 -0.07 -7.59
C ASP A 56 -11.31 0.92 -8.35
N GLY A 57 -10.72 1.93 -8.94
CA GLY A 57 -11.50 2.92 -9.71
C GLY A 57 -12.31 3.83 -8.83
N ILE A 58 -11.73 4.32 -7.74
CA ILE A 58 -12.45 5.18 -6.80
C ILE A 58 -12.05 6.62 -7.04
N GLY A 59 -13.01 7.44 -7.49
CA GLY A 59 -12.74 8.85 -7.77
C GLY A 59 -11.86 9.09 -8.97
N VAL A 60 -11.48 8.03 -9.67
CA VAL A 60 -10.62 8.10 -10.84
C VAL A 60 -10.85 6.81 -11.61
N GLU A 61 -10.57 6.83 -12.91
CA GLU A 61 -10.76 5.65 -13.72
C GLU A 61 -9.73 4.57 -13.34
N LYS A 62 -10.17 3.32 -13.30
CA LYS A 62 -9.29 2.20 -13.01
C LYS A 62 -8.09 2.20 -13.94
N ASP A 63 -6.92 1.95 -13.38
CA ASP A 63 -5.70 1.91 -14.19
C ASP A 63 -4.69 1.05 -13.44
N ALA A 64 -4.52 -0.20 -13.90
CA ALA A 64 -3.64 -1.13 -13.21
C ALA A 64 -2.19 -0.68 -13.25
N ASP A 65 -1.75 -0.06 -14.33
CA ASP A 65 -0.37 0.39 -14.42
C ASP A 65 -0.08 1.50 -13.41
N LYS A 66 -1.01 2.44 -13.27
CA LYS A 66 -0.83 3.51 -12.30
C LYS A 66 -0.97 2.99 -10.89
N ALA A 67 -1.88 2.02 -10.68
CA ALA A 67 -2.00 1.40 -9.37
C ALA A 67 -0.68 0.75 -8.96
N PHE A 68 -0.05 0.03 -9.89
CA PHE A 68 1.23 -0.59 -9.60
C PHE A 68 2.29 0.46 -9.31
N TYR A 69 2.35 1.51 -10.12
CA TYR A 69 3.36 2.56 -9.95
C TYR A 69 3.30 3.17 -8.55
N TRP A 70 2.11 3.60 -8.12
CA TRP A 70 1.98 4.26 -6.83
C TRP A 70 2.16 3.31 -5.66
N THR A 71 1.68 2.08 -5.82
CA THR A 71 1.85 1.07 -4.78
C THR A 71 3.33 0.73 -4.61
N GLN A 72 4.07 0.66 -5.71
CA GLN A 72 5.50 0.39 -5.64
C GLN A 72 6.23 1.51 -4.90
N ARG A 73 5.87 2.76 -5.19
CA ARG A 73 6.49 3.88 -4.49
C ARG A 73 6.21 3.81 -2.99
N ALA A 74 4.96 3.52 -2.62
CA ALA A 74 4.62 3.41 -1.20
C ALA A 74 5.42 2.31 -0.53
N ALA A 75 5.54 1.16 -1.18
CA ALA A 75 6.26 0.03 -0.64
C ALA A 75 7.75 0.36 -0.46
N GLU A 76 8.33 1.01 -1.45
CA GLU A 76 9.74 1.38 -1.40
C GLU A 76 10.00 2.44 -0.34
N HIS A 77 9.01 3.26 -0.04
CA HIS A 77 9.12 4.26 1.02
C HIS A 77 8.79 3.69 2.39
N GLY A 78 8.54 2.39 2.48
CA GLY A 78 8.41 1.72 3.77
C GLY A 78 7.01 1.52 4.29
N ASP A 79 5.98 1.87 3.51
CA ASP A 79 4.61 1.67 3.97
C ASP A 79 4.26 0.18 3.94
N ARG A 80 3.90 -0.38 5.11
CA ARG A 80 3.68 -1.82 5.18
C ARG A 80 2.46 -2.29 4.39
N ASP A 81 1.43 -1.46 4.31
CA ASP A 81 0.28 -1.80 3.48
C ASP A 81 0.64 -1.75 2.02
N GLY A 82 1.48 -0.78 1.63
CA GLY A 82 2.00 -0.73 0.27
C GLY A 82 2.82 -1.94 -0.06
N GLN A 83 3.61 -2.41 0.89
CA GLN A 83 4.43 -3.60 0.68
C GLN A 83 3.55 -4.83 0.48
N PHE A 84 2.50 -4.97 1.29
CA PHE A 84 1.58 -6.10 1.14
C PHE A 84 0.86 -6.02 -0.21
N ASN A 85 0.38 -4.84 -0.57
CA ASN A 85 -0.34 -4.66 -1.83
C ASN A 85 0.58 -4.92 -3.02
N LEU A 86 1.83 -4.47 -2.94
CA LEU A 86 2.78 -4.71 -4.02
C LEU A 86 3.03 -6.20 -4.21
N ALA A 87 3.16 -6.93 -3.09
CA ALA A 87 3.32 -8.36 -3.16
C ALA A 87 2.13 -9.01 -3.86
N TYR A 88 0.93 -8.57 -3.52
CA TYR A 88 -0.28 -9.08 -4.13
C TYR A 88 -0.29 -8.79 -5.63
N PHE A 89 0.15 -7.60 -6.03
CA PHE A 89 0.20 -7.25 -7.45
C PHE A 89 1.16 -8.16 -8.22
N TYR A 90 2.30 -8.49 -7.60
CA TYR A 90 3.22 -9.43 -8.24
C TYR A 90 2.65 -10.84 -8.29
N GLU A 91 1.91 -11.23 -7.28
CA GLU A 91 1.33 -12.57 -7.25
C GLU A 91 0.25 -12.73 -8.32
N GLU A 92 -0.58 -11.72 -8.49
CA GLU A 92 -1.72 -11.78 -9.41
C GLU A 92 -1.44 -11.20 -10.79
N GLY A 93 -0.32 -10.53 -10.96
CA GLY A 93 -0.02 -9.93 -12.26
C GLY A 93 -0.80 -8.65 -12.53
N ILE A 94 -0.95 -7.81 -11.52
CA ILE A 94 -1.71 -6.57 -11.66
C ILE A 94 -0.74 -5.44 -11.98
N GLY A 95 -0.83 -4.91 -13.19
CA GLY A 95 0.07 -3.84 -13.65
C GLY A 95 1.50 -4.28 -13.85
N THR A 96 1.78 -5.58 -13.77
CA THR A 96 3.09 -6.14 -13.91
C THR A 96 2.93 -7.62 -14.21
N PRO A 97 3.90 -8.27 -14.86
CA PRO A 97 3.81 -9.72 -15.00
C PRO A 97 3.87 -10.41 -13.64
N VAL A 98 3.27 -11.58 -13.55
CA VAL A 98 3.34 -12.38 -12.33
C VAL A 98 4.80 -12.66 -12.00
N ASN A 99 5.15 -12.46 -10.74
CA ASN A 99 6.51 -12.74 -10.29
C ASN A 99 6.46 -13.19 -8.84
N MET A 100 6.42 -14.50 -8.63
CA MET A 100 6.28 -15.04 -7.27
C MET A 100 7.49 -14.77 -6.40
N GLU A 101 8.68 -14.66 -6.98
CA GLU A 101 9.86 -14.35 -6.17
C GLU A 101 9.73 -12.97 -5.55
N LYS A 102 9.31 -12.00 -6.35
CA LYS A 102 9.12 -10.65 -5.83
C LYS A 102 7.94 -10.57 -4.88
N ALA A 103 6.88 -11.33 -5.17
CA ALA A 103 5.73 -11.38 -4.26
C ALA A 103 6.17 -11.86 -2.88
N LYS A 104 6.94 -12.95 -2.84
CA LYS A 104 7.41 -13.50 -1.57
C LYS A 104 8.30 -12.48 -0.83
N HIS A 105 9.15 -11.81 -1.57
CA HIS A 105 10.04 -10.80 -0.97
C HIS A 105 9.22 -9.72 -0.27
N TRP A 106 8.24 -9.18 -0.93
CA TRP A 106 7.46 -8.08 -0.37
C TRP A 106 6.50 -8.54 0.73
N TYR A 107 5.95 -9.76 0.63
CA TYR A 107 5.16 -10.30 1.73
C TYR A 107 6.01 -10.41 2.99
N LYS A 108 7.26 -10.86 2.85
CA LYS A 108 8.14 -10.97 4.01
C LYS A 108 8.46 -9.60 4.60
N LYS A 109 8.68 -8.61 3.74
CA LYS A 109 8.97 -7.27 4.24
C LYS A 109 7.78 -6.70 5.01
N ALA A 110 6.58 -6.89 4.51
CA ALA A 110 5.39 -6.41 5.22
C ALA A 110 5.21 -7.17 6.53
N ALA A 111 5.47 -8.48 6.52
CA ALA A 111 5.36 -9.29 7.72
C ALA A 111 6.35 -8.83 8.79
N GLU A 112 7.53 -8.41 8.37
CA GLU A 112 8.53 -7.88 9.31
C GLU A 112 8.04 -6.62 10.00
N GLN A 113 7.08 -5.93 9.41
CA GLN A 113 6.45 -4.76 10.02
C GLN A 113 5.14 -5.12 10.71
N ASN A 114 4.95 -6.42 11.01
CA ASN A 114 3.76 -6.89 11.73
C ASN A 114 2.46 -6.69 10.98
N HIS A 115 2.50 -6.80 9.67
CA HIS A 115 1.28 -6.74 8.87
C HIS A 115 0.60 -8.10 8.97
N ASP A 116 -0.55 -8.16 9.60
CA ASP A 116 -1.22 -9.43 9.92
C ASP A 116 -1.47 -10.29 8.70
N LEU A 117 -1.99 -9.70 7.64
CA LEU A 117 -2.27 -10.46 6.43
C LEU A 117 -1.01 -10.97 5.77
N ALA A 118 0.07 -10.17 5.84
CA ALA A 118 1.35 -10.59 5.28
C ALA A 118 1.92 -11.76 6.06
N ILE A 119 1.79 -11.73 7.38
CA ILE A 119 2.24 -12.83 8.21
C ILE A 119 1.49 -14.10 7.82
N GLN A 120 0.18 -13.98 7.64
CA GLN A 120 -0.63 -15.12 7.24
C GLN A 120 -0.20 -15.65 5.86
N LYS A 121 0.06 -14.74 4.92
CA LYS A 121 0.53 -15.16 3.60
C LYS A 121 1.86 -15.87 3.65
N CYS A 122 2.76 -15.39 4.50
CA CYS A 122 4.05 -16.05 4.65
C CYS A 122 3.88 -17.45 5.20
N GLN A 123 2.96 -17.64 6.13
CA GLN A 123 2.67 -18.96 6.65
C GLN A 123 2.07 -19.84 5.56
N ASP A 124 1.10 -19.29 4.80
CA ASP A 124 0.46 -20.04 3.75
C ASP A 124 1.44 -20.48 2.67
N LEU A 125 2.41 -19.61 2.37
CA LEU A 125 3.41 -19.90 1.35
C LEU A 125 4.63 -20.61 1.93
N ASN A 126 4.60 -20.88 3.23
CA ASN A 126 5.69 -21.60 3.90
C ASN A 126 7.02 -20.91 3.73
N LEU A 127 7.05 -19.63 4.04
CA LEU A 127 8.25 -18.82 3.80
C LEU A 127 9.23 -18.77 4.96
N GLY A 128 8.96 -19.46 6.04
CA GLY A 128 9.94 -19.56 7.12
C GLY A 128 10.25 -18.27 7.82
N MET A 129 9.24 -17.50 8.17
CA MET A 129 9.46 -16.24 8.88
C MET A 129 9.75 -16.49 10.34
N ASN A 130 10.87 -15.98 10.80
CA ASN A 130 11.19 -16.11 12.20
C ASN A 130 10.26 -15.32 13.08
N THR A 131 9.83 -14.17 12.61
CA THR A 131 8.94 -13.37 13.42
C THR A 131 7.64 -14.10 13.69
N ALA A 132 7.26 -14.96 12.79
CA ALA A 132 6.03 -15.68 12.96
C ALA A 132 6.12 -16.67 14.08
N GLN A 133 7.35 -17.06 14.41
CA GLN A 133 7.47 -17.97 15.42
C GLN A 133 7.67 -17.29 16.65
N GLY A 134 8.00 -16.10 16.57
CA GLY A 134 8.17 -15.14 17.67
C GLY A 134 7.77 -15.59 18.84
#